data_1ef2b9a001d852fdb477c85a2a76cd40
#
_entry.id   1ef2b9a001d852fdb477c85a2a76cd40
#
_cell.length_a   1.000
_cell.length_b   1.000
_cell.length_c   1.000
_cell.angle_alpha   90.00
_cell.angle_beta   90.00
_cell.angle_gamma   90.00
#
_symmetry.space_group_name_H-M   'P 1'
#
loop_
_entity.id
_entity.type
_entity.pdbx_description
1 polymer ?
#
loop_
_entity_poly.entity_id
_entity_poly.type
_entity_poly.pdbx_seq_one_letter_code
_entity_poly.pdbx_strand_id
1 'polypeptide(L)'
;MKRISIAFLSLFLCVASVWSMPRPEYPRPQFERAGWVNLNGEWTCSFDFGGSGMEREFYKSKGFDKKITVPFCPESKLSGIGYTDFINHFWYQRPITIPQEWNGKNILLIFGAVYYKSEVYIYGVLASRHFGGTSS
;
A
#
# COMPACT_ATOMS: atom_id res chain seq x y z
N MET A 1 34.97 38.28 -42.21
CA MET A 1 33.88 38.29 -41.27
C MET A 1 33.54 36.84 -40.96
N LYS A 2 33.96 36.33 -39.77
CA LYS A 2 33.73 34.93 -39.34
C LYS A 2 32.37 34.85 -38.62
N ARG A 3 31.46 34.03 -39.13
CA ARG A 3 30.17 33.74 -38.47
C ARG A 3 30.39 32.68 -37.39
N ILE A 4 30.20 33.07 -36.15
CA ILE A 4 30.21 32.15 -34.99
C ILE A 4 28.82 31.54 -34.91
N SER A 5 28.70 30.25 -35.25
CA SER A 5 27.48 29.47 -35.01
C SER A 5 27.46 29.00 -33.54
N ILE A 6 26.59 29.57 -32.76
CA ILE A 6 26.33 29.13 -31.38
C ILE A 6 25.38 27.94 -31.47
N ALA A 7 25.90 26.74 -31.27
CA ALA A 7 25.07 25.54 -31.09
C ALA A 7 24.51 25.54 -29.69
N PHE A 8 23.20 25.75 -29.55
CA PHE A 8 22.45 25.54 -28.31
C PHE A 8 22.36 24.03 -28.05
N LEU A 9 23.22 23.54 -27.18
CA LEU A 9 23.10 22.18 -26.61
C LEU A 9 22.03 22.22 -25.52
N SER A 10 20.78 21.92 -25.88
CA SER A 10 19.69 21.73 -24.90
C SER A 10 19.91 20.42 -24.18
N LEU A 11 20.48 20.53 -22.98
CA LEU A 11 20.59 19.41 -22.04
C LEU A 11 19.18 19.09 -21.52
N PHE A 12 18.54 18.10 -22.13
CA PHE A 12 17.25 17.57 -21.66
C PHE A 12 17.52 16.74 -20.39
N LEU A 13 17.41 17.39 -19.21
CA LEU A 13 17.51 16.72 -17.92
C LEU A 13 16.24 15.89 -17.75
N CYS A 14 16.29 14.60 -18.11
CA CYS A 14 15.22 13.65 -17.85
C CYS A 14 15.22 13.37 -16.33
N VAL A 15 14.40 14.10 -15.58
CA VAL A 15 14.16 13.82 -14.16
C VAL A 15 13.32 12.55 -14.11
N ALA A 16 13.97 11.40 -14.05
CA ALA A 16 13.31 10.15 -13.70
C ALA A 16 12.82 10.29 -12.26
N SER A 17 11.51 10.44 -12.08
CA SER A 17 10.89 10.38 -10.77
C SER A 17 11.09 8.98 -10.22
N VAL A 18 12.11 8.81 -9.38
CA VAL A 18 12.31 7.56 -8.64
C VAL A 18 11.17 7.48 -7.62
N TRP A 19 10.16 6.71 -7.95
CA TRP A 19 9.11 6.35 -6.99
C TRP A 19 9.73 5.41 -5.97
N SER A 20 10.30 6.00 -4.92
CA SER A 20 10.82 5.24 -3.78
C SER A 20 9.65 4.66 -3.00
N MET A 21 9.74 3.37 -2.68
CA MET A 21 8.78 2.72 -1.78
C MET A 21 8.79 3.43 -0.42
N PRO A 22 7.63 3.87 0.11
CA PRO A 22 7.57 4.47 1.43
C PRO A 22 7.99 3.46 2.50
N ARG A 23 8.92 3.86 3.39
CA ARG A 23 9.42 3.02 4.48
C ARG A 23 9.87 1.64 3.98
N PRO A 24 10.95 1.58 3.20
CA PRO A 24 11.43 0.33 2.61
C PRO A 24 12.14 -0.58 3.63
N GLU A 25 12.48 -0.04 4.81
CA GLU A 25 13.18 -0.76 5.87
C GLU A 25 12.36 -1.92 6.44
N TYR A 26 13.02 -2.97 6.88
CA TYR A 26 12.38 -4.07 7.59
C TYR A 26 11.81 -3.56 8.94
N PRO A 27 10.51 -3.82 9.25
CA PRO A 27 9.83 -3.19 10.39
C PRO A 27 10.40 -3.59 11.77
N ARG A 28 11.09 -4.73 11.85
CA ARG A 28 11.72 -5.24 13.07
C ARG A 28 13.12 -5.74 12.75
N PRO A 29 14.13 -4.86 12.66
CA PRO A 29 15.48 -5.23 12.22
C PRO A 29 16.13 -6.37 13.00
N GLN A 30 15.78 -6.52 14.29
CA GLN A 30 16.28 -7.60 15.15
C GLN A 30 15.72 -8.98 14.80
N PHE A 31 14.68 -9.04 13.98
CA PHE A 31 14.03 -10.28 13.53
C PHE A 31 13.97 -10.38 12.00
N GLU A 32 14.88 -9.73 11.33
CA GLU A 32 14.92 -9.73 9.86
C GLU A 32 15.03 -11.15 9.30
N ARG A 33 14.26 -11.42 8.25
CA ARG A 33 14.24 -12.69 7.52
C ARG A 33 14.72 -12.46 6.10
N ALA A 34 15.54 -13.36 5.58
CA ALA A 34 16.08 -13.27 4.23
C ALA A 34 15.01 -13.29 3.14
N GLY A 35 13.90 -13.99 3.36
CA GLY A 35 12.79 -14.07 2.41
C GLY A 35 11.60 -13.22 2.88
N TRP A 36 11.52 -11.98 2.46
CA TRP A 36 10.37 -11.12 2.72
C TRP A 36 10.09 -10.17 1.54
N VAL A 37 8.86 -9.72 1.45
CA VAL A 37 8.43 -8.71 0.47
C VAL A 37 7.72 -7.60 1.21
N ASN A 38 8.15 -6.36 1.00
CA ASN A 38 7.49 -5.19 1.53
C ASN A 38 6.24 -4.88 0.70
N LEU A 39 5.09 -4.79 1.36
CA LEU A 39 3.82 -4.47 0.73
C LEU A 39 3.43 -2.99 0.88
N ASN A 40 4.31 -2.14 1.41
CA ASN A 40 4.08 -0.69 1.40
C ASN A 40 4.00 -0.15 -0.04
N GLY A 41 3.49 1.05 -0.19
CA GLY A 41 3.30 1.69 -1.49
C GLY A 41 1.84 1.81 -1.87
N GLU A 42 1.54 1.77 -3.16
CA GLU A 42 0.20 2.01 -3.68
C GLU A 42 -0.73 0.81 -3.44
N TRP A 43 -1.87 1.11 -2.81
CA TRP A 43 -3.01 0.22 -2.63
C TRP A 43 -4.25 0.89 -3.21
N THR A 44 -5.28 0.12 -3.54
CA THR A 44 -6.60 0.68 -3.82
C THR A 44 -7.45 0.70 -2.56
N CYS A 45 -8.37 1.65 -2.46
CA CYS A 45 -9.16 1.82 -1.25
C CYS A 45 -10.57 2.34 -1.53
N SER A 46 -11.46 2.13 -0.57
CA SER A 46 -12.81 2.67 -0.58
C SER A 46 -13.27 3.06 0.82
N PHE A 47 -13.90 4.21 0.93
CA PHE A 47 -14.66 4.60 2.11
C PHE A 47 -15.97 3.82 2.17
N ASP A 48 -16.34 3.42 3.37
CA ASP A 48 -17.61 2.72 3.63
C ASP A 48 -18.29 3.35 4.84
N PHE A 49 -18.80 4.56 4.64
CA PHE A 49 -19.44 5.33 5.70
C PHE A 49 -20.71 4.68 6.25
N GLY A 50 -21.40 3.89 5.44
CA GLY A 50 -22.63 3.20 5.81
C GLY A 50 -22.41 1.80 6.38
N GLY A 51 -21.17 1.27 6.39
CA GLY A 51 -20.89 -0.09 6.85
C GLY A 51 -21.47 -1.19 5.94
N SER A 52 -21.80 -0.86 4.71
CA SER A 52 -22.45 -1.77 3.75
C SER A 52 -21.47 -2.62 2.93
N GLY A 53 -20.18 -2.47 3.15
CA GLY A 53 -19.15 -3.14 2.36
C GLY A 53 -19.24 -4.66 2.40
N MET A 54 -19.71 -5.23 3.50
CA MET A 54 -19.96 -6.67 3.60
C MET A 54 -21.11 -7.12 2.70
N GLU A 55 -22.24 -6.40 2.72
CA GLU A 55 -23.40 -6.68 1.86
C GLU A 55 -23.09 -6.48 0.39
N ARG A 56 -22.25 -5.49 0.08
CA ARG A 56 -21.75 -5.18 -1.26
C ARG A 56 -20.59 -6.07 -1.69
N GLU A 57 -20.21 -7.04 -0.87
CA GLU A 57 -19.15 -8.00 -1.12
C GLU A 57 -17.79 -7.37 -1.45
N PHE A 58 -17.42 -6.25 -0.82
CA PHE A 58 -16.15 -5.57 -1.02
C PHE A 58 -14.94 -6.49 -0.81
N TYR A 59 -15.06 -7.49 0.04
CA TYR A 59 -14.04 -8.52 0.27
C TYR A 59 -13.76 -9.41 -0.96
N LYS A 60 -14.62 -9.37 -1.99
CA LYS A 60 -14.41 -10.05 -3.27
C LYS A 60 -13.92 -9.09 -4.37
N SER A 61 -13.79 -7.80 -4.07
CA SER A 61 -13.36 -6.80 -5.05
C SER A 61 -11.95 -7.12 -5.58
N LYS A 62 -11.75 -6.82 -6.86
CA LYS A 62 -10.43 -6.88 -7.51
C LYS A 62 -9.70 -5.54 -7.51
N GLY A 63 -10.26 -4.53 -6.87
CA GLY A 63 -9.74 -3.17 -6.73
C GLY A 63 -10.84 -2.19 -6.41
N PHE A 64 -10.43 -0.99 -6.00
CA PHE A 64 -11.31 0.16 -5.74
C PHE A 64 -10.86 1.36 -6.57
N ASP A 65 -11.72 2.35 -6.73
CA ASP A 65 -11.47 3.51 -7.59
C ASP A 65 -10.43 4.48 -7.01
N LYS A 66 -10.29 4.51 -5.68
CA LYS A 66 -9.34 5.38 -5.00
C LYS A 66 -8.03 4.68 -4.74
N LYS A 67 -6.94 5.46 -4.69
CA LYS A 67 -5.60 5.01 -4.36
C LYS A 67 -5.17 5.59 -3.03
N ILE A 68 -4.38 4.84 -2.29
CA ILE A 68 -3.78 5.25 -1.04
C ILE A 68 -2.35 4.74 -0.96
N THR A 69 -1.45 5.54 -0.41
CA THR A 69 -0.06 5.16 -0.16
C THR A 69 0.08 4.61 1.26
N VAL A 70 0.21 3.29 1.38
CA VAL A 70 0.48 2.60 2.65
C VAL A 70 1.98 2.75 2.98
N PRO A 71 2.39 2.99 4.23
CA PRO A 71 1.64 2.79 5.48
C PRO A 71 0.96 4.05 6.04
N PHE A 72 0.77 5.08 5.25
CA PHE A 72 0.15 6.32 5.72
C PHE A 72 -1.36 6.15 5.88
N CYS A 73 -1.90 6.69 6.98
CA CYS A 73 -3.34 6.68 7.25
C CYS A 73 -4.11 7.63 6.30
N PRO A 74 -5.41 7.43 6.07
CA PRO A 74 -6.21 8.25 5.17
C PRO A 74 -6.20 9.74 5.50
N GLU A 75 -6.02 10.13 6.77
CA GLU A 75 -5.97 11.52 7.23
C GLU A 75 -4.67 12.21 6.82
N SER A 76 -3.60 11.47 6.61
CA SER A 76 -2.31 12.02 6.21
C SER A 76 -2.32 12.46 4.75
N LYS A 77 -1.76 13.64 4.47
CA LYS A 77 -1.50 14.08 3.09
C LYS A 77 -0.52 13.15 2.36
N LEU A 78 0.37 12.48 3.08
CA LEU A 78 1.33 11.54 2.51
C LEU A 78 0.66 10.26 1.97
N SER A 79 -0.55 9.96 2.44
CA SER A 79 -1.35 8.86 1.88
C SER A 79 -1.88 9.15 0.47
N GLY A 80 -1.89 10.41 0.06
CA GLY A 80 -2.53 10.87 -1.16
C GLY A 80 -4.04 11.16 -1.03
N ILE A 81 -4.63 10.94 0.17
CA ILE A 81 -6.05 11.15 0.44
C ILE A 81 -6.27 12.45 1.25
N GLY A 82 -5.65 12.58 2.42
CA GLY A 82 -5.77 13.75 3.28
C GLY A 82 -7.18 13.99 3.83
N TYR A 83 -7.94 12.94 4.09
CA TYR A 83 -9.31 13.03 4.60
C TYR A 83 -9.32 13.02 6.13
N THR A 84 -9.78 14.10 6.77
CA THR A 84 -9.66 14.33 8.21
C THR A 84 -10.96 14.16 8.99
N ASP A 85 -12.07 13.92 8.31
CA ASP A 85 -13.33 13.62 8.98
C ASP A 85 -13.43 12.16 9.40
N PHE A 86 -14.48 11.85 10.18
CA PHE A 86 -14.68 10.52 10.72
C PHE A 86 -14.92 9.46 9.63
N ILE A 87 -14.21 8.34 9.73
CA ILE A 87 -14.32 7.19 8.83
C ILE A 87 -14.78 5.98 9.65
N ASN A 88 -16.01 5.50 9.41
CA ASN A 88 -16.55 4.33 10.10
C ASN A 88 -15.82 3.05 9.69
N HIS A 89 -15.74 2.81 8.39
CA HIS A 89 -15.10 1.65 7.80
C HIS A 89 -14.28 2.08 6.59
N PHE A 90 -13.12 1.45 6.41
CA PHE A 90 -12.23 1.71 5.31
C PHE A 90 -11.71 0.40 4.73
N TRP A 91 -11.83 0.24 3.43
CA TRP A 91 -11.42 -0.95 2.71
C TRP A 91 -10.14 -0.71 1.96
N TYR A 92 -9.22 -1.63 2.10
CA TYR A 92 -7.97 -1.65 1.36
C TYR A 92 -7.92 -2.89 0.48
N GLN A 93 -7.33 -2.77 -0.70
CA GLN A 93 -7.11 -3.91 -1.57
C GLN A 93 -5.79 -3.75 -2.31
N ARG A 94 -5.04 -4.82 -2.42
CA ARG A 94 -3.83 -4.92 -3.22
C ARG A 94 -3.67 -6.32 -3.78
N PRO A 95 -3.34 -6.49 -5.08
CA PRO A 95 -2.87 -7.76 -5.60
C PRO A 95 -1.46 -8.03 -5.06
N ILE A 96 -1.22 -9.28 -4.65
CA ILE A 96 0.07 -9.73 -4.14
C ILE A 96 0.55 -10.86 -5.04
N THR A 97 1.78 -10.72 -5.57
CA THR A 97 2.44 -11.79 -6.30
C THR A 97 3.40 -12.52 -5.36
N ILE A 98 3.16 -13.80 -5.18
CA ILE A 98 4.05 -14.66 -4.37
C ILE A 98 5.24 -15.08 -5.23
N PRO A 99 6.48 -14.86 -4.79
CA PRO A 99 7.67 -15.34 -5.48
C PRO A 99 7.65 -16.86 -5.70
N GLN A 100 8.05 -17.30 -6.88
CA GLN A 100 7.98 -18.72 -7.23
C GLN A 100 8.85 -19.61 -6.31
N GLU A 101 9.95 -19.07 -5.82
CA GLU A 101 10.85 -19.74 -4.87
C GLU A 101 10.23 -19.97 -3.47
N TRP A 102 9.04 -19.41 -3.22
CA TRP A 102 8.27 -19.64 -1.99
C TRP A 102 7.22 -20.74 -2.15
N ASN A 103 7.15 -21.36 -3.32
CA ASN A 103 6.22 -22.46 -3.53
C ASN A 103 6.45 -23.60 -2.53
N GLY A 104 5.38 -24.08 -1.92
CA GLY A 104 5.43 -25.11 -0.87
C GLY A 104 5.89 -24.62 0.51
N LYS A 105 6.17 -23.31 0.70
CA LYS A 105 6.50 -22.72 2.01
C LYS A 105 5.27 -22.13 2.68
N ASN A 106 5.32 -22.07 4.01
CA ASN A 106 4.35 -21.30 4.77
C ASN A 106 4.62 -19.80 4.61
N ILE A 107 3.61 -19.05 4.20
CA ILE A 107 3.71 -17.60 3.98
C ILE A 107 2.96 -16.90 5.10
N LEU A 108 3.63 -15.96 5.74
CA LEU A 108 3.04 -15.11 6.77
C LEU A 108 2.77 -13.73 6.19
N LEU A 109 1.54 -13.24 6.34
CA LEU A 109 1.19 -11.85 6.08
C LEU A 109 1.22 -11.09 7.40
N ILE A 110 2.12 -10.10 7.51
CA ILE A 110 2.38 -9.38 8.74
C ILE A 110 1.93 -7.93 8.58
N PHE A 111 1.07 -7.48 9.49
CA PHE A 111 0.68 -6.09 9.65
C PHE A 111 1.40 -5.51 10.87
N GLY A 112 2.12 -4.41 10.71
CA GLY A 112 2.85 -3.74 11.79
C GLY A 112 1.92 -3.12 12.82
N ALA A 113 0.84 -2.47 12.35
CA ALA A 113 -0.22 -1.93 13.17
C ALA A 113 -1.47 -1.67 12.31
N VAL A 114 -2.63 -2.02 12.81
CA VAL A 114 -3.93 -1.67 12.22
C VAL A 114 -4.90 -1.34 13.36
N TYR A 115 -5.47 -0.15 13.34
CA TYR A 115 -6.38 0.34 14.37
C TYR A 115 -7.82 0.29 13.84
N TYR A 116 -8.80 -0.09 14.57
CA TYR A 116 -8.87 -0.80 15.86
C TYR A 116 -9.35 -2.23 15.66
N LYS A 117 -10.37 -2.41 14.81
CA LYS A 117 -10.88 -3.68 14.34
C LYS A 117 -10.45 -3.88 12.89
N SER A 118 -9.80 -4.99 12.61
CA SER A 118 -9.42 -5.34 11.24
C SER A 118 -9.83 -6.75 10.87
N GLU A 119 -10.20 -6.93 9.63
CA GLU A 119 -10.49 -8.21 9.01
C GLU A 119 -9.69 -8.33 7.71
N VAL A 120 -9.05 -9.47 7.54
CA VAL A 120 -8.22 -9.74 6.36
C VAL A 120 -8.87 -10.82 5.53
N TYR A 121 -9.08 -10.54 4.26
CA TYR A 121 -9.67 -11.47 3.29
C TYR A 121 -8.63 -11.80 2.21
N ILE A 122 -8.52 -13.09 1.88
CA ILE A 122 -7.67 -13.59 0.79
C ILE A 122 -8.58 -14.34 -0.18
N TYR A 123 -8.63 -13.88 -1.43
CA TYR A 123 -9.56 -14.39 -2.46
C TYR A 123 -11.03 -14.44 -2.01
N GLY A 124 -11.45 -13.44 -1.23
CA GLY A 124 -12.81 -13.37 -0.71
C GLY A 124 -13.10 -14.26 0.49
N VAL A 125 -12.11 -14.98 1.01
CA VAL A 125 -12.24 -15.81 2.22
C VAL A 125 -11.62 -15.08 3.40
N LEU A 126 -12.34 -15.02 4.53
CA LEU A 126 -11.83 -14.44 5.76
C LEU A 126 -10.66 -15.27 6.29
N ALA A 127 -9.48 -14.66 6.32
CA ALA A 127 -8.25 -15.28 6.80
C ALA A 127 -7.95 -14.97 8.27
N SER A 128 -8.23 -13.73 8.71
CA SER A 128 -7.92 -13.29 10.08
C SER A 128 -8.82 -12.14 10.52
N ARG A 129 -8.99 -12.04 11.84
CA ARG A 129 -9.57 -10.88 12.54
C ARG A 129 -8.64 -10.44 13.65
N HIS A 130 -8.52 -9.14 13.84
CA HIS A 130 -7.74 -8.56 14.93
C HIS A 130 -8.49 -7.41 15.58
N PHE A 131 -8.34 -7.29 16.89
CA PHE A 131 -8.86 -6.18 17.70
C PHE A 131 -7.71 -5.60 18.52
N GLY A 132 -7.46 -4.31 18.39
CA GLY A 132 -6.39 -3.60 19.08
C GLY A 132 -5.60 -2.73 18.13
N GLY A 133 -4.78 -1.82 18.68
CA GLY A 133 -4.02 -0.86 17.86
C GLY A 133 -2.49 -1.02 17.94
N THR A 134 -2.00 -1.79 18.91
CA THR A 134 -0.56 -1.79 19.27
C THR A 134 0.12 -3.15 19.17
N SER A 135 -0.62 -4.22 18.90
CA SER A 135 -0.07 -5.57 18.71
C SER A 135 -0.18 -6.01 17.25
N SER A 136 0.86 -6.60 16.74
CA SER A 136 0.96 -7.19 15.38
C SER A 136 0.91 -8.70 15.46
#